data_c62f123f6f7c279334257b18f3d789b1
#
_entry.id   c62f123f6f7c279334257b18f3d789b1
#
_cell.length_a   1.000
_cell.length_b   1.000
_cell.length_c   1.000
_cell.angle_alpha   90.00
_cell.angle_beta   90.00
_cell.angle_gamma   90.00
#
_symmetry.space_group_name_H-M   'P 1'
#
loop_
_entity.id
_entity.type
_entity.pdbx_description
1 polymer ?
#
loop_
_entity_poly.entity_id
_entity_poly.type
_entity_poly.pdbx_seq_one_letter_code
_entity_poly.pdbx_strand_id
1 'polypeptide(L)'
;MTAEFYERLKAERDRAGQPDTDEYDACVRETVEELIKRKTTSSHPGMLLGKIQSGKTRAFLGIMALSFDRGVVLTKGTKTLGNQTVSRIARDFRPFREDNALQVFDILKIPTLTQWELEQQKLVIVAKKEHNNMRRLIELFTSTHPELRGKRVLIVDDEADFASIRFSKKKGSDEINQGRIANQMDELRRELACPSFLQVTATPYALYLQPDEYEAPTGANLTFEPKRPAFTKIVPVHSAYV
;
A
#
# COMPACT_ATOMS: atom_id res chain seq x y z
N MET A 1 -1.92 4.29 -22.03
CA MET A 1 -1.18 3.21 -21.31
C MET A 1 -1.81 2.79 -19.98
N THR A 2 -2.12 3.68 -19.05
CA THR A 2 -2.61 3.27 -17.71
C THR A 2 -4.07 2.83 -17.68
N ALA A 3 -4.98 3.53 -18.33
CA ALA A 3 -6.39 3.12 -18.40
C ALA A 3 -6.55 1.78 -19.11
N GLU A 4 -5.83 1.56 -20.19
CA GLU A 4 -5.81 0.30 -20.95
C GLU A 4 -5.38 -0.90 -20.08
N PHE A 5 -4.42 -0.71 -19.17
CA PHE A 5 -3.98 -1.77 -18.27
C PHE A 5 -5.09 -2.17 -17.29
N TYR A 6 -5.84 -1.21 -16.78
CA TYR A 6 -6.97 -1.47 -15.90
C TYR A 6 -8.15 -2.12 -16.63
N GLU A 7 -8.49 -1.65 -17.83
CA GLU A 7 -9.55 -2.26 -18.64
C GLU A 7 -9.22 -3.71 -18.99
N ARG A 8 -7.96 -4.00 -19.30
CA ARG A 8 -7.51 -5.38 -19.51
C ARG A 8 -7.66 -6.22 -18.23
N LEU A 9 -7.33 -5.67 -17.06
CA LEU A 9 -7.51 -6.37 -15.77
C LEU A 9 -8.98 -6.69 -15.52
N LYS A 10 -9.90 -5.79 -15.83
CA LYS A 10 -11.35 -6.02 -15.76
C LYS A 10 -11.77 -7.14 -16.70
N ALA A 11 -11.31 -7.09 -17.94
CA ALA A 11 -11.63 -8.13 -18.93
C ALA A 11 -11.13 -9.53 -18.52
N GLU A 12 -9.94 -9.63 -17.89
CA GLU A 12 -9.44 -10.90 -17.36
C GLU A 12 -10.30 -11.43 -16.19
N ARG A 13 -10.75 -10.52 -15.31
CA ARG A 13 -11.67 -10.87 -14.22
C ARG A 13 -13.02 -11.33 -14.72
N ASP A 14 -13.53 -10.70 -15.76
CA ASP A 14 -14.79 -11.08 -16.42
C ASP A 14 -14.68 -12.47 -17.04
N ARG A 15 -13.61 -12.74 -17.78
CA ARG A 15 -13.33 -14.09 -18.34
C ARG A 15 -13.21 -15.17 -17.26
N ALA A 16 -12.72 -14.79 -16.08
CA ALA A 16 -12.64 -15.68 -14.93
C ALA A 16 -13.98 -15.87 -14.19
N GLY A 17 -15.07 -15.28 -14.69
CA GLY A 17 -16.40 -15.35 -14.05
C GLY A 17 -16.53 -14.52 -12.78
N GLN A 18 -15.68 -13.53 -12.63
CA GLN A 18 -15.66 -12.63 -11.47
C GLN A 18 -15.61 -11.16 -11.90
N PRO A 19 -16.62 -10.66 -12.64
CA PRO A 19 -16.64 -9.29 -13.11
C PRO A 19 -16.63 -8.29 -11.97
N ASP A 20 -16.07 -7.11 -12.21
CA ASP A 20 -16.20 -5.99 -11.31
C ASP A 20 -17.60 -5.35 -11.48
N THR A 21 -18.29 -5.01 -10.38
CA THR A 21 -19.55 -4.26 -10.46
C THR A 21 -19.28 -2.79 -10.75
N ASP A 22 -20.31 -2.06 -11.20
CA ASP A 22 -20.19 -0.62 -11.48
C ASP A 22 -19.78 0.17 -10.22
N GLU A 23 -20.31 -0.19 -9.05
CA GLU A 23 -19.93 0.44 -7.78
C GLU A 23 -18.47 0.17 -7.43
N TYR A 24 -17.99 -1.01 -7.79
CA TYR A 24 -16.59 -1.36 -7.56
C TYR A 24 -15.66 -0.60 -8.49
N ASP A 25 -16.00 -0.51 -9.78
CA ASP A 25 -15.25 0.29 -10.76
C ASP A 25 -15.24 1.77 -10.36
N ALA A 26 -16.38 2.31 -9.93
CA ALA A 26 -16.49 3.67 -9.40
C ALA A 26 -15.57 3.87 -8.19
N CYS A 27 -15.58 2.95 -7.22
CA CYS A 27 -14.70 3.02 -6.05
C CYS A 27 -13.21 3.09 -6.43
N VAL A 28 -12.77 2.28 -7.41
CA VAL A 28 -11.39 2.28 -7.89
C VAL A 28 -11.04 3.61 -8.56
N ARG A 29 -11.88 4.10 -9.48
CA ARG A 29 -11.65 5.34 -10.23
C ARG A 29 -11.64 6.57 -9.32
N GLU A 30 -12.63 6.70 -8.47
CA GLU A 30 -12.73 7.80 -7.52
C GLU A 30 -11.58 7.80 -6.51
N THR A 31 -11.09 6.61 -6.10
CA THR A 31 -9.91 6.53 -5.23
C THR A 31 -8.66 7.04 -5.95
N VAL A 32 -8.48 6.71 -7.23
CA VAL A 32 -7.36 7.22 -8.04
C VAL A 32 -7.45 8.73 -8.20
N GLU A 33 -8.63 9.28 -8.49
CA GLU A 33 -8.85 10.72 -8.60
C GLU A 33 -8.48 11.45 -7.31
N GLU A 34 -8.93 10.94 -6.15
CA GLU A 34 -8.60 11.52 -4.86
C GLU A 34 -7.09 11.43 -4.55
N LEU A 35 -6.43 10.32 -4.90
CA LEU A 35 -4.98 10.15 -4.71
C LEU A 35 -4.16 11.10 -5.60
N ILE A 36 -4.64 11.41 -6.79
CA ILE A 36 -4.00 12.36 -7.71
C ILE A 36 -4.25 13.81 -7.24
N LYS A 37 -5.48 14.11 -6.84
CA LYS A 37 -5.91 15.46 -6.43
C LYS A 37 -5.32 15.86 -5.08
N ARG A 38 -5.20 14.93 -4.15
CA ARG A 38 -4.75 15.19 -2.78
C ARG A 38 -3.33 14.67 -2.55
N LYS A 39 -2.51 15.49 -1.90
CA LYS A 39 -1.22 15.02 -1.40
C LYS A 39 -1.44 14.16 -0.17
N THR A 40 -1.40 12.85 -0.34
CA THR A 40 -1.51 11.91 0.77
C THR A 40 -0.18 11.74 1.49
N THR A 41 -0.23 11.60 2.81
CA THR A 41 0.96 11.46 3.67
C THR A 41 0.77 10.34 4.68
N SER A 42 1.79 10.00 5.47
CA SER A 42 1.67 9.05 6.58
C SER A 42 0.75 9.57 7.70
N SER A 43 0.67 10.90 7.87
CA SER A 43 -0.27 11.56 8.80
C SER A 43 -1.65 11.84 8.18
N HIS A 44 -1.71 12.01 6.85
CA HIS A 44 -2.94 12.24 6.10
C HIS A 44 -3.06 11.24 4.94
N PRO A 45 -3.23 9.94 5.21
CA PRO A 45 -3.32 8.91 4.18
C PRO A 45 -4.64 9.00 3.41
N GLY A 46 -4.66 8.49 2.17
CA GLY A 46 -5.90 7.99 1.60
C GLY A 46 -6.31 6.72 2.34
N MET A 47 -7.60 6.47 2.53
CA MET A 47 -8.08 5.29 3.21
C MET A 47 -9.07 4.50 2.36
N LEU A 48 -8.79 3.20 2.21
CA LEU A 48 -9.73 2.19 1.75
C LEU A 48 -10.27 1.41 2.96
N LEU A 49 -11.54 1.59 3.22
CA LEU A 49 -12.26 0.88 4.27
C LEU A 49 -13.12 -0.21 3.66
N GLY A 50 -13.03 -1.43 4.17
CA GLY A 50 -13.90 -2.52 3.72
C GLY A 50 -14.02 -3.60 4.78
N LYS A 51 -15.16 -4.26 4.83
CA LYS A 51 -15.38 -5.41 5.72
C LYS A 51 -14.29 -6.48 5.54
N ILE A 52 -14.13 -7.36 6.50
CA ILE A 52 -13.29 -8.56 6.35
C ILE A 52 -13.79 -9.31 5.12
N GLN A 53 -12.86 -9.71 4.23
CA GLN A 53 -13.18 -10.40 2.98
C GLN A 53 -14.05 -9.59 1.98
N SER A 54 -14.02 -8.26 2.01
CA SER A 54 -14.79 -7.41 1.06
C SER A 54 -14.12 -7.20 -0.31
N GLY A 55 -12.96 -7.79 -0.56
CA GLY A 55 -12.23 -7.55 -1.82
C GLY A 55 -11.25 -6.37 -1.77
N LYS A 56 -10.83 -5.91 -0.58
CA LYS A 56 -9.86 -4.81 -0.44
C LYS A 56 -8.58 -4.98 -1.26
N THR A 57 -8.01 -6.19 -1.27
CA THR A 57 -6.84 -6.50 -2.10
C THR A 57 -7.14 -6.28 -3.58
N ARG A 58 -8.28 -6.77 -4.05
CA ARG A 58 -8.75 -6.58 -5.42
C ARG A 58 -8.87 -5.08 -5.75
N ALA A 59 -9.38 -4.25 -4.82
CA ALA A 59 -9.51 -2.82 -5.00
C ALA A 59 -8.17 -2.11 -5.15
N PHE A 60 -7.22 -2.31 -4.26
CA PHE A 60 -5.93 -1.64 -4.39
C PHE A 60 -5.12 -2.13 -5.61
N LEU A 61 -5.30 -3.39 -6.05
CA LEU A 61 -4.72 -3.86 -7.31
C LEU A 61 -5.33 -3.15 -8.52
N GLY A 62 -6.64 -2.91 -8.52
CA GLY A 62 -7.31 -2.09 -9.54
C GLY A 62 -6.76 -0.66 -9.57
N ILE A 63 -6.60 -0.03 -8.40
CA ILE A 63 -6.00 1.31 -8.25
C ILE A 63 -4.57 1.34 -8.80
N MET A 64 -3.75 0.33 -8.47
CA MET A 64 -2.39 0.22 -9.01
C MET A 64 -2.40 0.09 -10.54
N ALA A 65 -3.26 -0.78 -11.06
CA ALA A 65 -3.38 -1.01 -12.49
C ALA A 65 -3.78 0.28 -13.24
N LEU A 66 -4.73 1.05 -12.67
CA LEU A 66 -5.32 2.20 -13.32
C LEU A 66 -4.34 3.39 -13.43
N SER A 67 -3.49 3.64 -12.43
CA SER A 67 -2.75 4.92 -12.42
C SER A 67 -1.28 4.86 -12.03
N PHE A 68 -0.77 3.77 -11.49
CA PHE A 68 0.59 3.75 -10.95
C PHE A 68 1.54 2.87 -11.72
N ASP A 69 2.80 3.29 -11.83
CA ASP A 69 3.86 2.54 -12.52
C ASP A 69 4.60 1.63 -11.55
N ARG A 70 4.60 2.00 -10.27
CA ARG A 70 5.23 1.25 -9.18
C ARG A 70 4.27 1.11 -8.01
N GLY A 71 4.12 -0.10 -7.51
CA GLY A 71 3.39 -0.41 -6.29
C GLY A 71 4.33 -0.90 -5.20
N VAL A 72 4.23 -0.34 -4.00
CA VAL A 72 4.87 -0.88 -2.79
C VAL A 72 3.75 -1.32 -1.85
N VAL A 73 3.68 -2.61 -1.57
CA VAL A 73 2.66 -3.18 -0.66
C VAL A 73 3.33 -3.56 0.65
N LEU A 74 3.00 -2.84 1.69
CA LEU A 74 3.48 -3.06 3.04
C LEU A 74 2.50 -3.98 3.77
N THR A 75 2.96 -5.16 4.16
CA THR A 75 2.14 -6.15 4.86
C THR A 75 2.58 -6.29 6.31
N LYS A 76 1.64 -6.68 7.17
CA LYS A 76 1.92 -7.09 8.55
C LYS A 76 2.14 -8.60 8.63
N GLY A 77 2.86 -9.04 9.67
CA GLY A 77 2.84 -10.43 10.10
C GLY A 77 4.05 -11.28 9.72
N THR A 78 3.83 -12.59 9.67
CA THR A 78 4.87 -13.61 9.53
C THR A 78 5.40 -13.71 8.09
N LYS A 79 6.50 -14.44 7.90
CA LYS A 79 7.02 -14.78 6.55
C LYS A 79 5.96 -15.43 5.67
N THR A 80 5.11 -16.28 6.26
CA THR A 80 4.03 -16.97 5.55
C THR A 80 3.02 -16.01 4.95
N LEU A 81 2.58 -14.98 5.70
CA LEU A 81 1.64 -13.97 5.19
C LEU A 81 2.26 -13.12 4.08
N GLY A 82 3.53 -12.74 4.20
CA GLY A 82 4.23 -12.04 3.13
C GLY A 82 4.25 -12.85 1.82
N ASN A 83 4.63 -14.13 1.91
CA ASN A 83 4.63 -15.03 0.75
C ASN A 83 3.21 -15.23 0.16
N GLN A 84 2.19 -15.33 1.00
CA GLN A 84 0.80 -15.43 0.55
C GLN A 84 0.35 -14.17 -0.19
N THR A 85 0.74 -12.99 0.29
CA THR A 85 0.45 -11.72 -0.38
C THR A 85 1.15 -11.64 -1.74
N VAL A 86 2.44 -11.98 -1.82
CA VAL A 86 3.16 -12.05 -3.10
C VAL A 86 2.45 -13.01 -4.07
N SER A 87 2.14 -14.23 -3.61
CA SER A 87 1.49 -15.25 -4.44
C SER A 87 0.10 -14.82 -4.92
N ARG A 88 -0.69 -14.16 -4.05
CA ARG A 88 -2.00 -13.63 -4.39
C ARG A 88 -1.88 -12.56 -5.46
N ILE A 89 -1.04 -11.55 -5.25
CA ILE A 89 -0.83 -10.46 -6.21
C ILE A 89 -0.30 -10.99 -7.54
N ALA A 90 0.66 -11.91 -7.49
CA ALA A 90 1.25 -12.54 -8.67
C ALA A 90 0.21 -13.34 -9.48
N ARG A 91 -0.74 -13.99 -8.80
CA ARG A 91 -1.85 -14.71 -9.44
C ARG A 91 -2.84 -13.74 -10.09
N ASP A 92 -3.23 -12.69 -9.37
CA ASP A 92 -4.21 -11.72 -9.87
C ASP A 92 -3.66 -10.93 -11.08
N PHE A 93 -2.34 -10.73 -11.15
CA PHE A 93 -1.65 -10.12 -12.29
C PHE A 93 -0.99 -11.14 -13.24
N ARG A 94 -1.36 -12.43 -13.17
CA ARG A 94 -0.74 -13.48 -13.98
C ARG A 94 -0.70 -13.17 -15.48
N PRO A 95 -1.77 -12.71 -16.16
CA PRO A 95 -1.73 -12.43 -17.59
C PRO A 95 -0.71 -11.35 -17.97
N PHE A 96 -0.52 -10.35 -17.09
CA PHE A 96 0.45 -9.28 -17.31
C PHE A 96 1.88 -9.71 -17.06
N ARG A 97 2.08 -10.69 -16.18
CA ARG A 97 3.38 -11.28 -15.90
C ARG A 97 3.84 -12.19 -17.05
N GLU A 98 2.93 -12.96 -17.61
CA GLU A 98 3.17 -13.82 -18.78
C GLU A 98 3.60 -12.99 -19.99
N ASP A 99 3.05 -11.79 -20.16
CA ASP A 99 3.41 -10.86 -21.24
C ASP A 99 4.58 -9.93 -20.87
N ASN A 100 5.23 -10.13 -19.73
CA ASN A 100 6.28 -9.26 -19.23
C ASN A 100 5.88 -7.77 -19.08
N ALA A 101 4.60 -7.47 -18.92
CA ALA A 101 4.10 -6.09 -18.72
C ALA A 101 4.17 -5.64 -17.25
N LEU A 102 4.17 -6.61 -16.32
CA LEU A 102 4.26 -6.37 -14.88
C LEU A 102 5.04 -7.47 -14.18
N GLN A 103 5.81 -7.10 -13.15
CA GLN A 103 6.47 -8.04 -12.26
C GLN A 103 6.07 -7.80 -10.80
N VAL A 104 6.05 -8.90 -10.01
CA VAL A 104 5.76 -8.88 -8.57
C VAL A 104 6.91 -9.51 -7.82
N PHE A 105 7.51 -8.75 -6.91
CA PHE A 105 8.66 -9.19 -6.14
C PHE A 105 8.42 -9.12 -4.63
N ASP A 106 8.94 -10.10 -3.91
CA ASP A 106 9.27 -9.92 -2.50
C ASP A 106 10.56 -9.11 -2.40
N ILE A 107 10.59 -8.07 -1.55
CA ILE A 107 11.80 -7.25 -1.34
C ILE A 107 13.04 -8.08 -0.97
N LEU A 108 12.84 -9.24 -0.35
CA LEU A 108 13.92 -10.15 0.02
C LEU A 108 14.52 -10.92 -1.17
N LYS A 109 13.81 -10.95 -2.30
CA LYS A 109 14.13 -11.79 -3.46
C LYS A 109 14.14 -10.98 -4.77
N ILE A 110 14.18 -9.66 -4.67
CA ILE A 110 14.24 -8.83 -5.87
C ILE A 110 15.58 -9.06 -6.58
N PRO A 111 15.58 -9.43 -7.86
CA PRO A 111 16.81 -9.59 -8.63
C PRO A 111 17.40 -8.23 -9.01
N THR A 112 18.58 -8.23 -9.59
CA THR A 112 19.08 -7.05 -10.32
C THR A 112 18.17 -6.83 -11.51
N LEU A 113 17.52 -5.67 -11.55
CA LEU A 113 16.60 -5.30 -12.64
C LEU A 113 17.39 -4.74 -13.81
N THR A 114 17.01 -5.14 -15.00
CA THR A 114 17.55 -4.57 -16.24
C THR A 114 16.94 -3.20 -16.50
N GLN A 115 17.61 -2.37 -17.29
CA GLN A 115 17.08 -1.06 -17.68
C GLN A 115 15.73 -1.18 -18.39
N TRP A 116 15.54 -2.20 -19.21
CA TRP A 116 14.26 -2.46 -19.86
C TRP A 116 13.12 -2.72 -18.85
N GLU A 117 13.35 -3.56 -17.84
CA GLU A 117 12.36 -3.82 -16.76
C GLU A 117 12.04 -2.54 -15.99
N LEU A 118 13.05 -1.72 -15.72
CA LEU A 118 12.89 -0.43 -15.03
C LEU A 118 12.12 0.61 -15.84
N GLU A 119 12.18 0.57 -17.15
CA GLU A 119 11.54 1.56 -18.03
C GLU A 119 10.15 1.11 -18.50
N GLN A 120 10.02 -0.14 -18.89
CA GLN A 120 8.87 -0.66 -19.64
C GLN A 120 7.87 -1.42 -18.79
N GLN A 121 8.31 -2.06 -17.70
CA GLN A 121 7.42 -2.85 -16.87
C GLN A 121 6.82 -2.05 -15.71
N LYS A 122 5.60 -2.40 -15.30
CA LYS A 122 5.09 -2.06 -13.98
C LYS A 122 5.72 -2.99 -12.95
N LEU A 123 6.06 -2.45 -11.78
CA LEU A 123 6.65 -3.24 -10.70
C LEU A 123 5.78 -3.15 -9.45
N VAL A 124 5.53 -4.30 -8.83
CA VAL A 124 4.89 -4.39 -7.52
C VAL A 124 5.87 -5.05 -6.56
N ILE A 125 6.23 -4.35 -5.52
CA ILE A 125 7.19 -4.80 -4.50
C ILE A 125 6.41 -5.01 -3.20
N VAL A 126 6.48 -6.22 -2.68
CA VAL A 126 5.85 -6.58 -1.41
C VAL A 126 6.91 -6.63 -0.33
N ALA A 127 6.67 -5.93 0.76
CA ALA A 127 7.57 -5.92 1.91
C ALA A 127 6.78 -6.04 3.21
N LYS A 128 7.33 -6.73 4.19
CA LYS A 128 6.77 -6.71 5.54
C LYS A 128 7.14 -5.40 6.24
N LYS A 129 6.25 -4.90 7.08
CA LYS A 129 6.49 -3.77 7.99
C LYS A 129 7.46 -4.20 9.09
N GLU A 130 8.73 -4.34 8.73
CA GLU A 130 9.83 -4.77 9.57
C GLU A 130 11.08 -3.98 9.21
N HIS A 131 11.88 -3.62 10.20
CA HIS A 131 13.02 -2.72 10.07
C HIS A 131 13.94 -3.03 8.88
N ASN A 132 14.38 -4.29 8.73
CA ASN A 132 15.32 -4.65 7.68
C ASN A 132 14.68 -4.58 6.28
N ASN A 133 13.39 -4.91 6.16
CA ASN A 133 12.68 -4.83 4.88
C ASN A 133 12.44 -3.37 4.48
N MET A 134 12.10 -2.51 5.44
CA MET A 134 11.96 -1.08 5.19
C MET A 134 13.30 -0.44 4.77
N ARG A 135 14.41 -0.82 5.41
CA ARG A 135 15.73 -0.38 4.99
C ARG A 135 16.05 -0.82 3.56
N ARG A 136 15.79 -2.08 3.20
CA ARG A 136 15.99 -2.58 1.83
C ARG A 136 15.13 -1.85 0.80
N LEU A 137 13.89 -1.49 1.17
CA LEU A 137 13.07 -0.66 0.29
C LEU A 137 13.70 0.71 0.06
N ILE A 138 14.17 1.37 1.11
CA ILE A 138 14.86 2.66 1.00
C ILE A 138 16.11 2.51 0.11
N GLU A 139 16.98 1.52 0.40
CA GLU A 139 18.16 1.23 -0.39
C GLU A 139 17.85 0.93 -1.87
N LEU A 140 16.75 0.21 -2.14
CA LEU A 140 16.30 -0.07 -3.51
C LEU A 140 16.06 1.22 -4.30
N PHE A 141 15.33 2.16 -3.70
CA PHE A 141 14.97 3.42 -4.37
C PHE A 141 16.06 4.49 -4.31
N THR A 142 17.01 4.41 -3.37
CA THR A 142 18.04 5.44 -3.21
C THR A 142 19.37 5.07 -3.87
N SER A 143 19.74 3.80 -3.81
CA SER A 143 21.10 3.34 -4.14
C SER A 143 21.12 2.28 -5.23
N THR A 144 20.22 1.30 -5.17
CA THR A 144 20.26 0.17 -6.12
C THR A 144 19.63 0.54 -7.46
N HIS A 145 18.45 1.16 -7.43
CA HIS A 145 17.69 1.58 -8.62
C HIS A 145 17.07 2.96 -8.41
N PRO A 146 17.89 4.04 -8.32
CA PRO A 146 17.39 5.40 -8.06
C PRO A 146 16.48 5.94 -9.17
N GLU A 147 16.54 5.40 -10.37
CA GLU A 147 15.68 5.70 -11.51
C GLU A 147 14.20 5.33 -11.27
N LEU A 148 13.91 4.43 -10.33
CA LEU A 148 12.54 4.11 -9.92
C LEU A 148 11.82 5.30 -9.29
N ARG A 149 12.54 6.28 -8.74
CA ARG A 149 11.96 7.48 -8.12
C ARG A 149 11.23 8.39 -9.12
N GLY A 150 11.64 8.37 -10.38
CA GLY A 150 11.00 9.17 -11.44
C GLY A 150 9.63 8.67 -11.92
N LYS A 151 9.15 7.56 -11.37
CA LYS A 151 7.87 6.94 -11.75
C LYS A 151 6.78 7.28 -10.73
N ARG A 152 5.52 7.11 -11.13
CA ARG A 152 4.38 7.26 -10.19
C ARG A 152 4.34 6.07 -9.25
N VAL A 153 4.56 6.31 -7.97
CA VAL A 153 4.61 5.28 -6.93
C VAL A 153 3.36 5.36 -6.07
N LEU A 154 2.73 4.20 -5.84
CA LEU A 154 1.70 4.01 -4.81
C LEU A 154 2.27 3.15 -3.69
N ILE A 155 2.26 3.66 -2.48
CA ILE A 155 2.52 2.87 -1.27
C ILE A 155 1.17 2.47 -0.69
N VAL A 156 0.95 1.17 -0.57
CA VAL A 156 -0.22 0.58 0.09
C VAL A 156 0.21 0.03 1.44
N ASP A 157 -0.38 0.53 2.50
CA ASP A 157 -0.24 0.00 3.86
C ASP A 157 -1.42 -0.94 4.14
N ASP A 158 -1.24 -2.23 3.87
CA ASP A 158 -2.27 -3.25 4.10
C ASP A 158 -2.29 -3.65 5.58
N GLU A 159 -3.50 -3.86 6.12
CA GLU A 159 -3.74 -4.05 7.56
C GLU A 159 -3.19 -2.90 8.42
N ALA A 160 -3.60 -1.69 8.10
CA ALA A 160 -3.09 -0.46 8.71
C ALA A 160 -3.49 -0.26 10.18
N ASP A 161 -4.44 -1.01 10.68
CA ASP A 161 -5.04 -0.91 12.02
C ASP A 161 -4.00 -1.03 13.15
N PHE A 162 -2.87 -1.64 12.89
CA PHE A 162 -1.90 -1.99 13.94
C PHE A 162 -0.66 -1.08 14.02
N ALA A 163 -0.35 -0.35 12.96
CA ALA A 163 0.90 0.45 12.89
C ALA A 163 0.68 1.94 13.15
N SER A 164 -0.57 2.37 13.31
CA SER A 164 -0.91 3.81 13.33
C SER A 164 -1.14 4.39 14.71
N ILE A 165 -1.18 3.58 15.77
CA ILE A 165 -1.43 4.09 17.11
C ILE A 165 -0.17 3.97 17.95
N ARG A 166 0.45 5.10 18.21
CA ARG A 166 1.46 5.23 19.27
C ARG A 166 0.76 5.42 20.61
N PHE A 167 0.17 4.39 21.18
CA PHE A 167 -0.12 4.37 22.59
C PHE A 167 1.04 3.72 23.33
N SER A 168 1.94 4.51 23.83
CA SER A 168 3.02 4.05 24.67
C SER A 168 2.59 4.10 26.14
N LYS A 169 2.37 2.94 26.73
CA LYS A 169 2.30 2.78 28.20
C LYS A 169 3.20 1.67 28.75
N LYS A 170 4.07 1.07 27.93
CA LYS A 170 5.09 0.12 28.45
C LYS A 170 6.43 0.29 27.72
N LYS A 171 7.48 0.53 28.47
CA LYS A 171 8.86 0.45 27.99
C LYS A 171 9.18 -0.99 27.59
N GLY A 172 9.10 -1.31 26.30
CA GLY A 172 9.43 -2.62 25.76
C GLY A 172 9.99 -2.53 24.34
N SER A 173 10.68 -3.58 23.89
CA SER A 173 11.33 -3.67 22.57
C SER A 173 10.38 -3.41 21.38
N ASP A 174 9.10 -3.69 21.54
CA ASP A 174 8.10 -3.57 20.48
C ASP A 174 7.75 -2.11 20.15
N GLU A 175 7.76 -1.21 21.14
CA GLU A 175 7.48 0.22 20.94
C GLU A 175 8.61 0.92 20.19
N ILE A 176 9.85 0.58 20.50
CA ILE A 176 11.03 1.07 19.80
C ILE A 176 10.98 0.64 18.33
N ASN A 177 10.53 -0.56 18.05
CA ASN A 177 10.42 -1.10 16.69
C ASN A 177 9.31 -0.39 15.90
N GLN A 178 8.14 -0.13 16.49
CA GLN A 178 7.05 0.58 15.81
C GLN A 178 7.43 2.03 15.48
N GLY A 179 8.07 2.76 16.40
CA GLY A 179 8.58 4.09 16.13
C GLY A 179 9.62 4.11 15.02
N ARG A 180 10.49 3.10 14.95
CA ARG A 180 11.51 2.96 13.91
C ARG A 180 10.89 2.70 12.54
N ILE A 181 9.88 1.82 12.44
CA ILE A 181 9.17 1.55 11.18
C ILE A 181 8.44 2.79 10.68
N ALA A 182 7.79 3.55 11.57
CA ALA A 182 7.13 4.80 11.20
C ALA A 182 8.13 5.82 10.62
N ASN A 183 9.29 5.99 11.25
CA ASN A 183 10.34 6.89 10.77
C ASN A 183 10.90 6.44 9.40
N GLN A 184 11.10 5.13 9.21
CA GLN A 184 11.53 4.58 7.92
C GLN A 184 10.48 4.74 6.83
N MET A 185 9.19 4.67 7.16
CA MET A 185 8.10 4.94 6.22
C MET A 185 8.12 6.40 5.78
N ASP A 186 8.34 7.33 6.69
CA ASP A 186 8.46 8.75 6.38
C ASP A 186 9.74 9.06 5.58
N GLU A 187 10.84 8.37 5.87
CA GLU A 187 12.07 8.43 5.08
C GLU A 187 11.83 7.92 3.64
N LEU A 188 11.28 6.72 3.48
CA LEU A 188 10.93 6.18 2.16
C LEU A 188 10.06 7.15 1.34
N ARG A 189 9.09 7.79 1.99
CA ARG A 189 8.22 8.75 1.31
C ARG A 189 8.96 10.01 0.88
N ARG A 190 9.86 10.53 1.68
CA ARG A 190 10.72 11.68 1.31
C ARG A 190 11.60 11.33 0.13
N GLU A 191 12.22 10.16 0.15
CA GLU A 191 13.09 9.67 -0.92
C GLU A 191 12.34 9.47 -2.25
N LEU A 192 11.07 9.10 -2.20
CA LEU A 192 10.20 8.94 -3.38
C LEU A 192 9.56 10.24 -3.87
N ALA A 193 9.96 11.41 -3.35
CA ALA A 193 9.39 12.70 -3.74
C ALA A 193 7.85 12.77 -3.64
N CYS A 194 7.31 12.34 -2.51
CA CYS A 194 5.89 12.36 -2.20
C CYS A 194 5.04 11.39 -3.04
N PRO A 195 5.23 10.08 -2.89
CA PRO A 195 4.36 9.08 -3.50
C PRO A 195 2.94 9.17 -2.95
N SER A 196 1.97 8.64 -3.68
CA SER A 196 0.63 8.43 -3.14
C SER A 196 0.68 7.37 -2.04
N PHE A 197 -0.02 7.63 -0.93
CA PHE A 197 -0.05 6.75 0.23
C PHE A 197 -1.49 6.35 0.56
N LEU A 198 -1.75 5.05 0.58
CA LEU A 198 -3.07 4.46 0.77
C LEU A 198 -3.03 3.45 1.90
N GLN A 199 -3.83 3.69 2.94
CA GLN A 199 -4.07 2.73 4.00
C GLN A 199 -5.28 1.87 3.70
N VAL A 200 -5.16 0.57 3.97
CA VAL A 200 -6.22 -0.41 3.73
C VAL A 200 -6.52 -1.12 5.04
N THR A 201 -7.77 -1.04 5.50
CA THR A 201 -8.16 -1.65 6.77
C THR A 201 -9.61 -2.14 6.79
N ALA A 202 -9.90 -3.08 7.66
CA ALA A 202 -11.26 -3.49 8.02
C ALA A 202 -11.75 -2.86 9.34
N THR A 203 -10.84 -2.33 10.14
CA THR A 203 -11.09 -1.83 11.50
C THR A 203 -10.56 -0.41 11.65
N PRO A 204 -11.31 0.60 11.19
CA PRO A 204 -10.87 1.99 11.18
C PRO A 204 -10.86 2.65 12.57
N TYR A 205 -11.41 1.98 13.58
CA TYR A 205 -11.63 2.56 14.91
C TYR A 205 -10.39 3.21 15.50
N ALA A 206 -9.24 2.58 15.32
CA ALA A 206 -7.97 3.10 15.80
C ALA A 206 -7.56 4.44 15.18
N LEU A 207 -8.10 4.79 14.02
CA LEU A 207 -7.80 6.04 13.29
C LEU A 207 -8.84 7.14 13.55
N TYR A 208 -10.10 6.76 13.80
CA TYR A 208 -11.19 7.71 14.04
C TYR A 208 -11.42 8.02 15.53
N LEU A 209 -11.02 7.13 16.42
CA LEU A 209 -11.19 7.32 17.89
C LEU A 209 -9.94 7.93 18.55
N GLN A 210 -9.06 8.56 17.78
CA GLN A 210 -7.92 9.27 18.34
C GLN A 210 -8.42 10.56 19.01
N PRO A 211 -7.96 10.88 20.21
CA PRO A 211 -8.29 12.16 20.85
C PRO A 211 -7.77 13.33 20.01
N ASP A 212 -8.54 14.41 19.93
CA ASP A 212 -8.14 15.62 19.20
C ASP A 212 -6.94 16.31 19.85
N GLU A 213 -6.81 16.18 21.15
CA GLU A 213 -5.68 16.70 21.95
C GLU A 213 -5.24 15.62 22.94
N TYR A 214 -3.95 15.36 22.98
CA TYR A 214 -3.34 14.48 23.97
C TYR A 214 -2.32 15.29 24.76
N GLU A 215 -2.65 15.59 26.01
CA GLU A 215 -1.66 16.10 26.96
C GLU A 215 -0.75 14.94 27.39
N ALA A 216 0.50 14.96 26.93
CA ALA A 216 1.48 14.00 27.39
C ALA A 216 1.71 14.19 28.90
N PRO A 217 1.79 13.13 29.70
CA PRO A 217 2.20 13.23 31.11
C PRO A 217 3.54 13.96 31.20
N THR A 218 3.64 14.88 32.14
CA THR A 218 4.82 15.70 32.39
C THR A 218 6.08 14.83 32.45
N GLY A 219 7.01 15.01 31.50
CA GLY A 219 8.29 14.30 31.43
C GLY A 219 8.44 13.29 30.28
N ALA A 220 7.44 13.09 29.43
CA ALA A 220 7.55 12.25 28.23
C ALA A 220 7.60 13.13 26.97
N ASN A 221 8.74 13.12 26.25
CA ASN A 221 8.87 13.70 24.91
C ASN A 221 8.11 12.85 23.89
N LEU A 222 6.80 12.71 24.02
CA LEU A 222 5.93 11.98 23.11
C LEU A 222 4.99 12.97 22.45
N THR A 223 5.32 13.37 21.24
CA THR A 223 4.41 14.12 20.38
C THR A 223 3.44 13.12 19.75
N PHE A 224 2.18 13.17 20.19
CA PHE A 224 1.10 12.42 19.53
C PHE A 224 0.64 13.25 18.32
N GLU A 225 0.85 12.74 17.14
CA GLU A 225 0.27 13.29 15.91
C GLU A 225 -0.91 12.42 15.49
N PRO A 226 -2.17 12.90 15.63
CA PRO A 226 -3.34 12.17 15.17
C PRO A 226 -3.28 12.01 13.66
N LYS A 227 -3.45 10.77 13.18
CA LYS A 227 -3.49 10.48 11.75
C LYS A 227 -4.93 10.62 11.26
N ARG A 228 -5.22 11.69 10.54
CA ARG A 228 -6.54 11.90 9.91
C ARG A 228 -6.46 11.57 8.42
N PRO A 229 -7.32 10.67 7.90
CA PRO A 229 -7.36 10.41 6.47
C PRO A 229 -7.64 11.68 5.67
N ALA A 230 -6.90 11.88 4.57
CA ALA A 230 -7.18 12.93 3.60
C ALA A 230 -8.52 12.69 2.90
N PHE A 231 -8.87 11.43 2.74
CA PHE A 231 -10.18 10.95 2.26
C PHE A 231 -10.39 9.49 2.68
N THR A 232 -11.64 9.06 2.66
CA THR A 232 -12.01 7.65 2.89
C THR A 232 -12.94 7.18 1.78
N LYS A 233 -12.65 6.01 1.23
CA LYS A 233 -13.53 5.28 0.30
C LYS A 233 -13.89 3.93 0.89
N ILE A 234 -15.16 3.56 0.74
CA ILE A 234 -15.65 2.25 1.19
C ILE A 234 -15.62 1.30 0.01
N VAL A 235 -14.93 0.18 0.18
CA VAL A 235 -14.89 -0.88 -0.82
C VAL A 235 -16.23 -1.62 -0.80
N PRO A 236 -16.99 -1.65 -1.90
CA PRO A 236 -18.20 -2.44 -2.01
C PRO A 236 -17.91 -3.93 -1.76
N VAL A 237 -18.86 -4.63 -1.14
CA VAL A 237 -18.73 -6.08 -0.95
C VAL A 237 -18.97 -6.76 -2.30
N HIS A 238 -17.94 -7.39 -2.81
CA HIS A 238 -18.04 -8.11 -4.09
C HIS A 238 -18.81 -9.42 -3.90
N SER A 239 -19.67 -9.78 -4.86
CA SER A 239 -20.51 -10.98 -4.81
C SER A 239 -19.73 -12.30 -4.62
N ALA A 240 -18.49 -12.35 -5.07
CA ALA A 240 -17.60 -13.51 -4.85
C ALA A 240 -17.18 -13.69 -3.38
N TYR A 241 -17.53 -12.76 -2.48
CA TYR A 241 -17.21 -12.78 -1.05
C TYR A 241 -18.44 -12.80 -0.14
N VAL A 242 -19.61 -13.02 -0.72
CA VAL A 242 -20.91 -13.17 0.00
C VAL A 242 -21.27 -14.63 0.14
#